data_d7b7206f39412f2cb9a33330ef978ab3
#
_entry.id   d7b7206f39412f2cb9a33330ef978ab3
#
_cell.length_a   1.000
_cell.length_b   1.000
_cell.length_c   1.000
_cell.angle_alpha   90.00
_cell.angle_beta   90.00
_cell.angle_gamma   90.00
#
_symmetry.space_group_name_H-M   'P 1'
#
loop_
_entity.id
_entity.type
_entity.pdbx_description
1 polymer ?
#
loop_
_entity_poly.entity_id
_entity_poly.type
_entity_poly.pdbx_seq_one_letter_code
_entity_poly.pdbx_strand_id
1 'polypeptide(L)' 'MTRNEDALNVAIRQAFVEAAARAWDDAGLAGLCAEGRWEAALQALRSLDVAPLLASRLRSQAGEAEPGP' A
#
# COMPACT_ATOMS: atom_id res chain seq x y z
N MET A 1 5.70 22.18 4.10
CA MET A 1 5.42 20.77 4.26
C MET A 1 4.08 20.53 4.88
N THR A 2 3.31 19.65 4.35
CA THR A 2 1.95 19.45 4.79
C THR A 2 1.80 18.08 5.45
N ARG A 3 0.91 18.02 6.42
CA ARG A 3 0.62 16.76 7.07
C ARG A 3 0.00 15.76 6.11
N ASN A 4 -0.77 16.25 5.14
CA ASN A 4 -1.41 15.38 4.18
C ASN A 4 -0.40 14.63 3.35
N GLU A 5 0.66 15.34 2.94
CA GLU A 5 1.71 14.69 2.17
C GLU A 5 2.43 13.65 3.00
N ASP A 6 2.70 13.97 4.25
CA ASP A 6 3.38 13.03 5.13
C ASP A 6 2.52 11.82 5.40
N ALA A 7 1.24 12.02 5.65
CA ALA A 7 0.34 10.92 5.91
C ALA A 7 0.17 10.02 4.70
N LEU A 8 0.09 10.62 3.51
CA LEU A 8 -0.03 9.84 2.29
C LEU A 8 1.23 9.04 2.04
N ASN A 9 2.39 9.64 2.25
CA ASN A 9 3.65 8.95 2.08
C ASN A 9 3.73 7.73 3.00
N VAL A 10 3.35 7.90 4.25
CA VAL A 10 3.36 6.81 5.22
C VAL A 10 2.40 5.72 4.79
N ALA A 11 1.19 6.10 4.35
CA ALA A 11 0.20 5.13 3.96
C ALA A 11 0.65 4.30 2.76
N ILE A 12 1.26 4.96 1.78
CA ILE A 12 1.74 4.26 0.59
C ILE A 12 2.87 3.31 0.96
N ARG A 13 3.80 3.80 1.78
CA ARG A 13 4.92 2.97 2.20
C ARG A 13 4.45 1.75 2.96
N GLN A 14 3.50 1.94 3.88
CA GLN A 14 2.97 0.82 4.64
C GLN A 14 2.27 -0.18 3.74
N ALA A 15 1.54 0.30 2.74
CA ALA A 15 0.85 -0.58 1.82
C ALA A 15 1.85 -1.47 1.07
N PHE A 16 2.96 -0.88 0.62
CA PHE A 16 3.99 -1.66 -0.06
C PHE A 16 4.62 -2.69 0.88
N VAL A 17 4.96 -2.27 2.09
CA VAL A 17 5.60 -3.18 3.04
C VAL A 17 4.66 -4.34 3.37
N GLU A 18 3.39 -4.05 3.61
CA GLU A 18 2.44 -5.09 3.94
C GLU A 18 2.21 -6.04 2.78
N ALA A 19 2.13 -5.50 1.57
CA ALA A 19 1.95 -6.35 0.40
C ALA A 19 3.13 -7.28 0.22
N ALA A 20 4.34 -6.76 0.36
CA ALA A 20 5.53 -7.58 0.22
C ALA A 20 5.61 -8.64 1.30
N ALA A 21 5.32 -8.26 2.55
CA ALA A 21 5.39 -9.19 3.66
C ALA A 21 4.37 -10.31 3.51
N ARG A 22 3.15 -9.96 3.10
CA ARG A 22 2.12 -10.96 2.90
C ARG A 22 2.49 -11.93 1.79
N ALA A 23 3.01 -11.41 0.69
CA ALA A 23 3.40 -12.27 -0.42
C ALA A 23 4.53 -13.20 -0.02
N TRP A 24 5.48 -12.68 0.74
CA TRP A 24 6.60 -13.48 1.25
C TRP A 24 6.09 -14.62 2.13
N ASP A 25 5.18 -14.29 3.06
CA ASP A 25 4.65 -15.29 3.97
C ASP A 25 3.83 -16.33 3.23
N ASP A 26 2.97 -15.89 2.32
CA ASP A 26 2.13 -16.81 1.56
C ASP A 26 2.99 -17.75 0.72
N ALA A 27 4.03 -17.24 0.10
CA ALA A 27 4.92 -18.06 -0.70
C ALA A 27 5.64 -19.08 0.17
N GLY A 28 6.01 -18.67 1.39
CA GLY A 28 6.63 -19.61 2.31
C GLY A 28 5.68 -20.72 2.72
N LEU A 29 4.42 -20.38 2.96
CA LEU A 29 3.41 -21.37 3.29
C LEU A 29 3.16 -22.32 2.13
N ALA A 30 3.31 -21.82 0.90
CA ALA A 30 3.17 -22.65 -0.29
C ALA A 30 4.40 -23.50 -0.56
N GLY A 31 5.43 -23.36 0.26
CA GLY A 31 6.61 -24.20 0.15
C GLY A 31 7.70 -23.66 -0.75
N LEU A 32 7.61 -22.40 -1.15
CA LEU A 32 8.64 -21.84 -2.02
C LEU A 32 9.93 -21.57 -1.23
N CYS A 33 11.05 -21.68 -1.93
CA CYS A 33 12.35 -21.34 -1.34
C CYS A 33 12.48 -19.82 -1.27
N ALA A 34 13.59 -19.37 -0.68
CA ALA A 34 13.80 -17.93 -0.48
C ALA A 34 13.74 -17.16 -1.79
N GLU A 35 14.30 -17.72 -2.84
CA GLU A 35 14.31 -17.06 -4.14
C GLU A 35 12.88 -16.91 -4.67
N GLY A 36 12.07 -17.95 -4.54
CA GLY A 36 10.68 -17.89 -4.96
C GLY A 36 9.88 -16.92 -4.13
N ARG A 37 10.16 -16.88 -2.83
CA ARG A 37 9.50 -15.93 -1.94
C ARG A 37 9.84 -14.51 -2.32
N TRP A 38 11.10 -14.26 -2.69
CA TRP A 38 11.53 -12.94 -3.13
C TRP A 38 10.81 -12.52 -4.40
N GLU A 39 10.71 -13.44 -5.35
CA GLU A 39 9.97 -13.18 -6.59
C GLU A 39 8.51 -12.84 -6.31
N ALA A 40 7.90 -13.57 -5.40
CA ALA A 40 6.51 -13.31 -5.04
C ALA A 40 6.37 -11.92 -4.44
N ALA A 41 7.28 -11.54 -3.56
CA ALA A 41 7.24 -10.22 -2.94
C ALA A 41 7.39 -9.12 -4.00
N LEU A 42 8.32 -9.30 -4.94
CA LEU A 42 8.50 -8.32 -6.00
C LEU A 42 7.26 -8.20 -6.85
N GLN A 43 6.64 -9.34 -7.17
CA GLN A 43 5.42 -9.32 -7.98
C GLN A 43 4.31 -8.57 -7.25
N ALA A 44 4.20 -8.76 -5.95
CA ALA A 44 3.21 -8.06 -5.16
C ALA A 44 3.43 -6.56 -5.21
N LEU A 45 4.69 -6.14 -5.15
CA LEU A 45 5.00 -4.72 -5.22
C LEU A 45 4.66 -4.15 -6.60
N ARG A 46 4.97 -4.89 -7.65
CA ARG A 46 4.69 -4.44 -9.01
C ARG A 46 3.21 -4.35 -9.31
N SER A 47 2.43 -5.19 -8.64
CA SER A 47 0.98 -5.28 -8.88
C SER A 47 0.17 -4.40 -7.96
N LEU A 48 0.80 -3.80 -6.97
CA LEU A 48 0.06 -3.02 -5.98
C LEU A 48 -0.54 -1.79 -6.63
N ASP A 49 -1.85 -1.66 -6.47
CA ASP A 49 -2.57 -0.53 -7.02
C ASP A 49 -2.75 0.51 -5.93
N VAL A 50 -2.11 1.65 -6.09
CA VAL A 50 -2.19 2.72 -5.09
C VAL A 50 -3.36 3.66 -5.34
N ALA A 51 -4.09 3.47 -6.43
CA ALA A 51 -5.21 4.36 -6.73
C ALA A 51 -6.25 4.40 -5.61
N PRO A 52 -6.60 3.28 -4.98
CA PRO A 52 -7.55 3.36 -3.86
C PRO A 52 -7.06 4.23 -2.72
N LEU A 53 -5.75 4.21 -2.44
CA LEU A 53 -5.19 5.05 -1.39
C LEU A 53 -5.30 6.52 -1.76
N LEU A 54 -4.99 6.84 -3.00
CA LEU A 54 -5.09 8.21 -3.47
C LEU A 54 -6.53 8.69 -3.47
N ALA A 55 -7.44 7.86 -3.93
CA ALA A 55 -8.85 8.21 -3.97
C ALA A 55 -9.39 8.45 -2.57
N SER A 56 -9.00 7.60 -1.63
CA SER A 56 -9.40 7.75 -0.25
C SER A 56 -8.91 9.08 0.32
N ARG A 57 -7.67 9.43 -0.02
CA ARG A 57 -7.10 10.67 0.45
C ARG A 57 -7.82 11.88 -0.13
N LEU A 58 -8.13 11.81 -1.42
CA LEU A 58 -8.84 12.89 -2.08
C LEU A 58 -10.24 13.07 -1.50
N ARG A 59 -10.91 11.96 -1.23
CA ARG A 59 -12.24 12.03 -0.62
C ARG A 59 -12.17 12.64 0.77
N SER A 60 -11.15 12.29 1.52
CA SER A 60 -10.97 12.83 2.84
C SER A 60 -10.76 14.34 2.80
N GLN A 61 -9.95 14.80 1.86
CA GLN A 61 -9.72 16.22 1.70
C GLN A 61 -10.97 16.95 1.24
N ALA A 62 -11.70 16.35 0.32
CA ALA A 62 -12.93 16.95 -0.16
C ALA A 62 -13.95 17.09 0.97
N GLY A 63 -14.03 16.07 1.81
CA GLY A 63 -14.93 16.11 2.96
C GLY A 63 -14.55 17.19 3.93
N GLU A 64 -13.27 17.41 4.14
CA GLU A 64 -12.82 18.47 5.03
C GLU A 64 -13.08 19.84 4.45
N ALA A 65 -12.89 19.97 3.14
CA ALA A 65 -13.05 21.26 2.48
C ALA A 65 -14.51 21.62 2.35
N GLU A 66 -15.38 20.65 2.38
CA GLU A 66 -16.78 20.89 2.12
C GLU A 66 -17.45 21.44 3.36
N PRO A 67 -18.15 22.57 3.23
CA PRO A 67 -18.84 23.12 4.37
C PRO A 67 -20.00 22.19 4.75
N GLY A 68 -20.26 22.15 6.04
CA GLY A 68 -21.36 21.35 6.50
C GLY A 68 -22.67 21.84 5.93
N PRO A 69 -23.65 21.01 5.90
CA PRO A 69 -24.97 21.42 5.42
C PRO A 69 -25.59 22.48 6.27
#